data_83994dfdf51f174008c85b441923b696
#
_entry.id   83994dfdf51f174008c85b441923b696
#
_cell.length_a   1.000
_cell.length_b   1.000
_cell.length_c   1.000
_cell.angle_alpha   90.00
_cell.angle_beta   90.00
_cell.angle_gamma   90.00
#
_symmetry.space_group_name_H-M   'P 1'
#
loop_
_entity.id
_entity.type
_entity.pdbx_description
1 polymer ?
#
loop_
_entity_poly.entity_id
_entity_poly.type
_entity_poly.pdbx_seq_one_letter_code
_entity_poly.pdbx_strand_id
1 'polypeptide(L)'
;MLSTRVEKLSSGRLLRIARMGSGPPVVLLHGYPDNLQIWSELAIRLADQFEVIAFDWPGMGYSEAWPGGTTPFHMAERLHKILDELAIERASLVGMDMGGQPALVFAASHPERIHRLVVMNSLVLWDEKTSWEIQVLRKYGWNRFILRKFPRLVFSRAERTFLPLGRKLPSELRADLWKSFSQSDVRFFIARLCAGYQGTLMQLPEAYKKITCPTLALWGEQDQHFPPNHARRLCATVPGSILKIIPEAKHWMAWYLADTVAQTIRTFLA
;
A
#
# COMPACT_ATOMS: atom_id res chain seq x y z
N MET A 1 -13.66 -12.39 0.90
CA MET A 1 -13.24 -11.20 1.69
C MET A 1 -12.63 -11.64 3.01
N LEU A 2 -11.71 -10.83 3.58
CA LEU A 2 -11.13 -11.08 4.90
C LEU A 2 -12.17 -10.85 6.00
N SER A 3 -12.14 -11.70 7.02
CA SER A 3 -12.84 -11.45 8.29
C SER A 3 -12.11 -10.30 9.00
N THR A 4 -12.84 -9.24 9.30
CA THR A 4 -12.28 -8.03 9.90
C THR A 4 -12.96 -7.69 11.21
N ARG A 5 -12.21 -7.05 12.12
CA ARG A 5 -12.77 -6.43 13.32
C ARG A 5 -12.29 -4.98 13.44
N VAL A 6 -13.02 -4.17 14.15
CA VAL A 6 -12.55 -2.86 14.61
C VAL A 6 -12.00 -3.05 16.01
N GLU A 7 -10.71 -2.84 16.15
CA GLU A 7 -9.97 -3.02 17.39
C GLU A 7 -9.76 -1.66 18.06
N LYS A 8 -10.02 -1.58 19.36
CA LYS A 8 -9.69 -0.40 20.15
C LYS A 8 -8.28 -0.61 20.69
N LEU A 9 -7.36 0.18 20.20
CA LEU A 9 -5.96 0.18 20.61
C LEU A 9 -5.79 0.68 22.05
N SER A 10 -4.66 0.46 22.68
CA SER A 10 -4.36 0.93 24.05
C SER A 10 -4.41 2.46 24.14
N SER A 11 -4.07 3.15 23.06
CA SER A 11 -4.25 4.60 22.89
C SER A 11 -5.71 5.07 22.85
N GLY A 12 -6.67 4.15 22.85
CA GLY A 12 -8.10 4.42 22.73
C GLY A 12 -8.60 4.57 21.29
N ARG A 13 -7.73 4.54 20.28
CA ARG A 13 -8.05 4.72 18.85
C ARG A 13 -8.62 3.47 18.24
N LEU A 14 -9.46 3.64 17.23
CA LEU A 14 -10.10 2.54 16.51
C LEU A 14 -9.32 2.21 15.22
N LEU A 15 -8.96 0.94 15.06
CA LEU A 15 -8.27 0.41 13.88
C LEU A 15 -9.07 -0.77 13.31
N ARG A 16 -9.47 -0.71 12.02
CA ARG A 16 -9.99 -1.90 11.34
C ARG A 16 -8.83 -2.78 10.91
N ILE A 17 -8.87 -4.04 11.32
CA ILE A 17 -7.80 -5.01 11.11
C ILE A 17 -8.35 -6.39 10.71
N ALA A 18 -7.58 -7.10 9.93
CA ALA A 18 -7.68 -8.55 9.71
C ALA A 18 -6.38 -9.20 10.16
N ARG A 19 -6.48 -10.34 10.85
CA ARG A 19 -5.32 -11.14 11.30
C ARG A 19 -5.63 -12.60 11.09
N MET A 20 -4.75 -13.34 10.45
CA MET A 20 -4.96 -14.75 10.12
C MET A 20 -3.62 -15.50 9.95
N GLY A 21 -3.69 -16.83 10.06
CA GLY A 21 -2.50 -17.68 10.01
C GLY A 21 -1.70 -17.64 11.32
N SER A 22 -0.52 -18.25 11.26
CA SER A 22 0.45 -18.29 12.35
C SER A 22 1.86 -18.38 11.78
N GLY A 23 2.88 -17.97 12.55
CA GLY A 23 4.28 -17.96 12.12
C GLY A 23 4.87 -16.54 12.10
N PRO A 24 5.94 -16.29 11.33
CA PRO A 24 6.55 -14.97 11.26
C PRO A 24 5.56 -13.90 10.75
N PRO A 25 5.49 -12.72 11.39
CA PRO A 25 4.53 -11.69 11.02
C PRO A 25 4.81 -11.09 9.64
N VAL A 26 3.76 -10.97 8.83
CA VAL A 26 3.75 -10.26 7.54
C VAL A 26 2.65 -9.21 7.56
N VAL A 27 3.01 -7.94 7.42
CA VAL A 27 2.08 -6.82 7.44
C VAL A 27 1.82 -6.30 6.04
N LEU A 28 0.56 -6.25 5.64
CA LEU A 28 0.09 -5.84 4.31
C LEU A 28 -0.45 -4.40 4.35
N LEU A 29 0.15 -3.51 3.58
CA LEU A 29 -0.07 -2.07 3.59
C LEU A 29 -0.71 -1.64 2.27
N HIS A 30 -2.02 -1.36 2.31
CA HIS A 30 -2.82 -1.04 1.12
C HIS A 30 -2.58 0.38 0.60
N GLY A 31 -3.08 0.62 -0.61
CA GLY A 31 -3.01 1.89 -1.31
C GLY A 31 -4.36 2.59 -1.49
N TYR A 32 -4.51 3.23 -2.65
CA TYR A 32 -5.63 4.05 -3.07
C TYR A 32 -6.22 3.49 -4.39
N PRO A 33 -7.53 3.45 -4.57
CA PRO A 33 -8.61 3.81 -3.64
C PRO A 33 -9.05 2.64 -2.74
N ASP A 34 -8.10 1.85 -2.31
CA ASP A 34 -8.30 0.58 -1.64
C ASP A 34 -8.56 0.74 -0.14
N ASN A 35 -8.79 -0.40 0.48
CA ASN A 35 -8.67 -0.67 1.90
C ASN A 35 -8.06 -2.07 2.08
N LEU A 36 -7.97 -2.55 3.30
CA LEU A 36 -7.35 -3.85 3.61
C LEU A 36 -7.93 -5.04 2.82
N GLN A 37 -9.17 -4.93 2.31
CA GLN A 37 -9.82 -6.02 1.57
C GLN A 37 -9.21 -6.32 0.21
N ILE A 38 -8.42 -5.39 -0.35
CA ILE A 38 -7.66 -5.67 -1.60
C ILE A 38 -6.69 -6.84 -1.44
N TRP A 39 -6.28 -7.12 -0.22
CA TRP A 39 -5.40 -8.21 0.14
C TRP A 39 -6.09 -9.57 0.31
N SER A 40 -7.43 -9.64 0.19
CA SER A 40 -8.21 -10.83 0.55
C SER A 40 -7.69 -12.13 -0.08
N GLU A 41 -7.32 -12.11 -1.35
CA GLU A 41 -6.83 -13.29 -2.04
C GLU A 41 -5.36 -13.63 -1.68
N LEU A 42 -4.53 -12.60 -1.54
CA LEU A 42 -3.12 -12.80 -1.18
C LEU A 42 -2.97 -13.26 0.27
N ALA A 43 -3.70 -12.66 1.20
CA ALA A 43 -3.60 -12.95 2.62
C ALA A 43 -3.92 -14.41 2.95
N ILE A 44 -4.98 -14.96 2.34
CA ILE A 44 -5.36 -16.37 2.51
C ILE A 44 -4.21 -17.30 2.08
N ARG A 45 -3.53 -16.96 0.98
CA ARG A 45 -2.44 -17.77 0.45
C ARG A 45 -1.15 -17.68 1.26
N LEU A 46 -0.92 -16.56 1.93
CA LEU A 46 0.25 -16.40 2.81
C LEU A 46 0.02 -16.99 4.21
N ALA A 47 -1.24 -17.11 4.64
CA ALA A 47 -1.60 -17.55 5.99
C ALA A 47 -1.21 -18.98 6.34
N ASP A 48 -0.87 -19.82 5.35
CA ASP A 48 -0.38 -21.18 5.57
C ASP A 48 1.01 -21.21 6.25
N GLN A 49 1.80 -20.14 6.10
CA GLN A 49 3.19 -20.08 6.56
C GLN A 49 3.50 -18.87 7.43
N PHE A 50 2.63 -17.86 7.40
CA PHE A 50 2.86 -16.58 8.06
C PHE A 50 1.65 -16.14 8.88
N GLU A 51 1.91 -15.40 9.92
CA GLU A 51 0.88 -14.59 10.54
C GLU A 51 0.68 -13.32 9.70
N VAL A 52 -0.43 -13.29 8.95
CA VAL A 52 -0.75 -12.19 8.04
C VAL A 52 -1.62 -11.17 8.74
N ILE A 53 -1.17 -9.93 8.74
CA ILE A 53 -1.84 -8.79 9.36
C ILE A 53 -2.09 -7.74 8.27
N ALA A 54 -3.35 -7.35 8.10
CA ALA A 54 -3.74 -6.23 7.23
C ALA A 54 -4.62 -5.28 8.03
N PHE A 55 -4.42 -3.98 7.87
CA PHE A 55 -5.24 -2.97 8.51
C PHE A 55 -5.57 -1.84 7.53
N ASP A 56 -6.67 -1.14 7.79
CA ASP A 56 -6.94 0.11 7.11
C ASP A 56 -6.07 1.20 7.72
N TRP A 57 -5.36 1.96 6.89
CA TRP A 57 -4.58 3.09 7.36
C TRP A 57 -5.45 4.07 8.16
N PRO A 58 -4.93 4.65 9.27
CA PRO A 58 -5.63 5.70 10.00
C PRO A 58 -6.07 6.85 9.09
N GLY A 59 -7.38 7.06 8.99
CA GLY A 59 -8.01 8.01 8.07
C GLY A 59 -8.40 7.44 6.71
N MET A 60 -8.20 6.16 6.49
CA MET A 60 -8.68 5.42 5.31
C MET A 60 -9.52 4.22 5.75
N GLY A 61 -10.23 3.62 4.79
CA GLY A 61 -11.07 2.46 5.10
C GLY A 61 -12.13 2.79 6.15
N TYR A 62 -12.09 2.03 7.21
CA TYR A 62 -12.96 2.19 8.39
C TYR A 62 -12.14 2.41 9.68
N SER A 63 -10.87 2.72 9.56
CA SER A 63 -10.03 3.10 10.69
C SER A 63 -10.22 4.58 11.04
N GLU A 64 -10.18 4.89 12.34
CA GLU A 64 -10.23 6.26 12.82
C GLU A 64 -9.06 7.10 12.29
N ALA A 65 -9.32 8.36 11.95
CA ALA A 65 -8.28 9.28 11.53
C ALA A 65 -7.40 9.71 12.73
N TRP A 66 -6.08 9.60 12.56
CA TRP A 66 -5.14 10.08 13.57
C TRP A 66 -4.69 11.50 13.26
N PRO A 67 -4.43 12.33 14.28
CA PRO A 67 -3.93 13.68 14.10
C PRO A 67 -2.53 13.67 13.47
N GLY A 68 -2.12 14.84 12.97
CA GLY A 68 -0.80 15.06 12.37
C GLY A 68 -0.81 15.06 10.85
N GLY A 69 0.39 14.99 10.28
CA GLY A 69 0.61 15.05 8.84
C GLY A 69 0.21 13.79 8.09
N THR A 70 0.30 13.86 6.77
CA THR A 70 -0.07 12.77 5.86
C THR A 70 1.07 12.41 4.89
N THR A 71 2.28 12.89 5.14
CA THR A 71 3.45 12.55 4.30
C THR A 71 3.88 11.09 4.54
N PRO A 72 4.67 10.48 3.64
CA PRO A 72 5.23 9.15 3.85
C PRO A 72 5.94 8.99 5.19
N PHE A 73 6.61 10.02 5.69
CA PHE A 73 7.25 10.03 7.02
C PHE A 73 6.23 9.92 8.15
N HIS A 74 5.16 10.72 8.11
CA HIS A 74 4.08 10.63 9.11
C HIS A 74 3.35 9.29 9.05
N MET A 75 3.22 8.70 7.87
CA MET A 75 2.61 7.38 7.72
C MET A 75 3.52 6.27 8.25
N ALA A 76 4.82 6.40 8.08
CA ALA A 76 5.80 5.48 8.69
C ALA A 76 5.78 5.55 10.22
N GLU A 77 5.68 6.75 10.80
CA GLU A 77 5.50 6.93 12.25
C GLU A 77 4.17 6.32 12.77
N ARG A 78 3.11 6.39 11.98
CA ARG A 78 1.85 5.70 12.31
C ARG A 78 2.02 4.19 12.26
N LEU A 79 2.73 3.69 11.25
CA LEU A 79 3.04 2.26 11.16
C LEU A 79 3.81 1.80 12.40
N HIS A 80 4.82 2.56 12.83
CA HIS A 80 5.58 2.27 14.05
C HIS A 80 4.65 2.10 15.25
N LYS A 81 3.80 3.09 15.50
CA LYS A 81 2.84 3.07 16.60
C LYS A 81 1.82 1.92 16.50
N ILE A 82 1.36 1.60 15.29
CA ILE A 82 0.45 0.47 15.07
C ILE A 82 1.15 -0.85 15.42
N LEU A 83 2.39 -1.04 14.99
CA LEU A 83 3.14 -2.25 15.34
C LEU A 83 3.34 -2.40 16.85
N ASP A 84 3.65 -1.30 17.55
CA ASP A 84 3.77 -1.30 19.02
C ASP A 84 2.44 -1.66 19.70
N GLU A 85 1.34 -1.04 19.29
CA GLU A 85 0.00 -1.30 19.82
C GLU A 85 -0.47 -2.75 19.57
N LEU A 86 0.00 -3.36 18.48
CA LEU A 86 -0.29 -4.76 18.13
C LEU A 86 0.73 -5.75 18.72
N ALA A 87 1.68 -5.28 19.52
CA ALA A 87 2.78 -6.07 20.09
C ALA A 87 3.60 -6.83 19.05
N ILE A 88 3.82 -6.21 17.88
CA ILE A 88 4.64 -6.76 16.80
C ILE A 88 6.03 -6.13 16.88
N GLU A 89 6.99 -6.84 17.46
CA GLU A 89 8.36 -6.34 17.60
C GLU A 89 9.08 -6.22 16.26
N ARG A 90 8.88 -7.21 15.37
CA ARG A 90 9.55 -7.27 14.07
C ARG A 90 8.66 -7.98 13.05
N ALA A 91 8.58 -7.46 11.82
CA ALA A 91 7.75 -8.03 10.77
C ALA A 91 8.40 -7.92 9.39
N SER A 92 7.92 -8.73 8.45
CA SER A 92 8.09 -8.44 7.02
C SER A 92 6.97 -7.52 6.56
N LEU A 93 7.28 -6.54 5.71
CA LEU A 93 6.28 -5.60 5.18
C LEU A 93 6.04 -5.85 3.70
N VAL A 94 4.79 -5.78 3.29
CA VAL A 94 4.37 -5.77 1.88
C VAL A 94 3.56 -4.51 1.64
N GLY A 95 4.13 -3.52 0.96
CA GLY A 95 3.48 -2.25 0.66
C GLY A 95 3.16 -2.11 -0.82
N MET A 96 1.90 -1.77 -1.14
CA MET A 96 1.44 -1.52 -2.50
C MET A 96 0.91 -0.09 -2.63
N ASP A 97 1.12 0.54 -3.79
CA ASP A 97 0.66 1.90 -4.08
C ASP A 97 1.09 2.90 -2.99
N MET A 98 0.15 3.56 -2.32
CA MET A 98 0.41 4.48 -1.21
C MET A 98 0.97 3.79 0.05
N GLY A 99 0.89 2.48 0.16
CA GLY A 99 1.50 1.70 1.23
C GLY A 99 3.01 1.47 1.03
N GLY A 100 3.50 1.62 -0.20
CA GLY A 100 4.91 1.38 -0.52
C GLY A 100 5.86 2.43 0.05
N GLN A 101 5.53 3.73 -0.05
CA GLN A 101 6.42 4.79 0.45
C GLN A 101 6.59 4.75 1.98
N PRO A 102 5.51 4.62 2.81
CA PRO A 102 5.69 4.48 4.25
C PRO A 102 6.47 3.23 4.62
N ALA A 103 6.29 2.12 3.90
CA ALA A 103 7.07 0.90 4.13
C ALA A 103 8.56 1.10 3.88
N LEU A 104 8.92 1.81 2.80
CA LEU A 104 10.32 2.18 2.48
C LEU A 104 10.91 3.12 3.53
N VAL A 105 10.16 4.16 3.93
CA VAL A 105 10.60 5.09 4.98
C VAL A 105 10.78 4.37 6.31
N PHE A 106 9.83 3.52 6.68
CA PHE A 106 9.91 2.74 7.91
C PHE A 106 11.13 1.81 7.91
N ALA A 107 11.41 1.12 6.80
CA ALA A 107 12.57 0.25 6.68
C ALA A 107 13.90 1.02 6.79
N ALA A 108 13.93 2.26 6.32
CA ALA A 108 15.11 3.12 6.44
C ALA A 108 15.31 3.69 7.86
N SER A 109 14.20 3.92 8.59
CA SER A 109 14.22 4.58 9.91
C SER A 109 14.28 3.59 11.07
N HIS A 110 13.75 2.36 10.87
CA HIS A 110 13.63 1.31 11.89
C HIS A 110 14.12 -0.04 11.36
N PRO A 111 15.37 -0.16 10.92
CA PRO A 111 15.89 -1.39 10.31
C PRO A 111 15.82 -2.61 11.25
N GLU A 112 15.88 -2.40 12.55
CA GLU A 112 15.75 -3.44 13.59
C GLU A 112 14.34 -4.05 13.67
N ARG A 113 13.33 -3.32 13.17
CA ARG A 113 11.90 -3.71 13.19
C ARG A 113 11.47 -4.50 11.95
N ILE A 114 12.36 -4.66 10.97
CA ILE A 114 12.06 -5.28 9.67
C ILE A 114 12.85 -6.56 9.46
N HIS A 115 12.14 -7.62 9.06
CA HIS A 115 12.78 -8.82 8.51
C HIS A 115 13.09 -8.66 7.02
N ARG A 116 12.06 -8.39 6.22
CA ARG A 116 12.15 -8.23 4.76
C ARG A 116 11.12 -7.21 4.29
N LEU A 117 11.40 -6.58 3.17
CA LEU A 117 10.52 -5.57 2.57
C LEU A 117 10.13 -5.97 1.15
N VAL A 118 8.83 -5.97 0.86
CA VAL A 118 8.29 -6.10 -0.51
C VAL A 118 7.58 -4.80 -0.86
N VAL A 119 7.96 -4.18 -1.97
CA VAL A 119 7.30 -2.98 -2.51
C VAL A 119 6.69 -3.33 -3.85
N MET A 120 5.40 -3.01 -4.02
CA MET A 120 4.63 -3.36 -5.20
C MET A 120 3.97 -2.11 -5.80
N ASN A 121 4.11 -1.93 -7.11
CA ASN A 121 3.30 -0.98 -7.89
C ASN A 121 3.10 0.38 -7.19
N SER A 122 4.17 1.09 -6.87
CA SER A 122 4.15 2.27 -5.98
C SER A 122 4.82 3.48 -6.62
N LEU A 123 4.37 4.68 -6.25
CA LEU A 123 5.04 5.93 -6.59
C LEU A 123 6.27 6.12 -5.70
N VAL A 124 7.39 5.57 -6.07
CA VAL A 124 8.61 5.59 -5.24
C VAL A 124 9.57 6.74 -5.56
N LEU A 125 9.44 7.35 -6.72
CA LEU A 125 10.32 8.42 -7.19
C LEU A 125 9.48 9.57 -7.76
N TRP A 126 9.82 10.80 -7.36
CA TRP A 126 9.05 11.99 -7.74
C TRP A 126 9.14 12.33 -9.23
N ASP A 127 10.30 12.17 -9.82
CA ASP A 127 10.63 12.54 -11.20
C ASP A 127 10.28 11.46 -12.24
N GLU A 128 9.77 10.31 -11.78
CA GLU A 128 9.41 9.22 -12.68
C GLU A 128 8.04 9.45 -13.32
N LYS A 129 7.88 8.94 -14.53
CA LYS A 129 6.61 9.00 -15.27
C LYS A 129 5.50 8.30 -14.50
N THR A 130 4.35 8.96 -14.42
CA THR A 130 3.10 8.39 -13.92
C THR A 130 1.99 8.68 -14.91
N SER A 131 0.86 7.98 -14.79
CA SER A 131 -0.33 8.32 -15.58
C SER A 131 -0.79 9.74 -15.31
N TRP A 132 -1.57 10.31 -16.23
CA TRP A 132 -2.12 11.66 -16.08
C TRP A 132 -3.04 11.77 -14.84
N GLU A 133 -3.75 10.69 -14.50
CA GLU A 133 -4.58 10.60 -13.29
C GLU A 133 -3.75 10.84 -12.03
N ILE A 134 -2.61 10.18 -11.92
CA ILE A 134 -1.71 10.36 -10.78
C ILE A 134 -1.10 11.77 -10.78
N GLN A 135 -0.78 12.32 -11.94
CA GLN A 135 -0.29 13.70 -12.04
C GLN A 135 -1.33 14.71 -11.52
N VAL A 136 -2.62 14.50 -11.82
CA VAL A 136 -3.71 15.32 -11.29
C VAL A 136 -3.89 15.12 -9.79
N LEU A 137 -3.83 13.88 -9.28
CA LEU A 137 -3.94 13.59 -7.86
C LEU A 137 -2.81 14.20 -7.03
N ARG A 138 -1.63 14.40 -7.62
CA ARG A 138 -0.49 15.07 -6.98
C ARG A 138 -0.65 16.59 -6.87
N LYS A 139 -1.63 17.20 -7.57
CA LYS A 139 -1.89 18.66 -7.55
C LYS A 139 -2.99 18.97 -6.55
N TYR A 140 -2.61 19.48 -5.37
CA TYR A 140 -3.58 19.90 -4.37
C TYR A 140 -4.52 20.99 -4.90
N GLY A 141 -5.76 20.92 -4.50
CA GLY A 141 -6.81 21.78 -5.07
C GLY A 141 -7.57 21.06 -6.19
N TRP A 142 -6.90 20.64 -7.26
CA TRP A 142 -7.51 19.85 -8.34
C TRP A 142 -7.93 18.45 -7.86
N ASN A 143 -7.06 17.76 -7.16
CA ASN A 143 -7.37 16.44 -6.60
C ASN A 143 -8.56 16.53 -5.63
N ARG A 144 -8.56 17.52 -4.73
CA ARG A 144 -9.66 17.75 -3.79
C ARG A 144 -10.97 18.02 -4.51
N PHE A 145 -10.95 18.83 -5.55
CA PHE A 145 -12.13 19.12 -6.36
C PHE A 145 -12.66 17.86 -7.04
N ILE A 146 -11.80 17.09 -7.72
CA ILE A 146 -12.18 15.89 -8.46
C ILE A 146 -12.68 14.79 -7.49
N LEU A 147 -11.96 14.51 -6.42
CA LEU A 147 -12.35 13.52 -5.42
C LEU A 147 -13.67 13.86 -4.72
N ARG A 148 -13.96 15.16 -4.56
CA ARG A 148 -15.22 15.63 -3.96
C ARG A 148 -16.39 15.56 -4.95
N LYS A 149 -16.20 16.01 -6.19
CA LYS A 149 -17.28 16.19 -7.18
C LYS A 149 -17.58 14.94 -8.00
N PHE A 150 -16.56 14.12 -8.26
CA PHE A 150 -16.65 12.99 -9.19
C PHE A 150 -16.13 11.67 -8.58
N PRO A 151 -16.44 11.32 -7.32
CA PRO A 151 -15.84 10.16 -6.66
C PRO A 151 -16.17 8.84 -7.37
N ARG A 152 -17.39 8.70 -7.91
CA ARG A 152 -17.79 7.50 -8.68
C ARG A 152 -16.97 7.34 -9.96
N LEU A 153 -16.72 8.45 -10.66
CA LEU A 153 -15.91 8.43 -11.88
C LEU A 153 -14.47 8.03 -11.57
N VAL A 154 -13.89 8.60 -10.50
CA VAL A 154 -12.53 8.28 -10.05
C VAL A 154 -12.41 6.80 -9.67
N PHE A 155 -13.34 6.29 -8.86
CA PHE A 155 -13.35 4.88 -8.45
C PHE A 155 -13.52 3.93 -9.66
N SER A 156 -14.47 4.20 -10.54
CA SER A 156 -14.69 3.38 -11.74
C SER A 156 -13.51 3.47 -12.72
N ARG A 157 -12.82 4.59 -12.77
CA ARG A 157 -11.61 4.74 -13.59
C ARG A 157 -10.47 3.91 -13.02
N ALA A 158 -10.24 3.94 -11.70
CA ALA A 158 -9.27 3.10 -11.03
C ALA A 158 -9.55 1.61 -11.29
N GLU A 159 -10.78 1.16 -11.05
CA GLU A 159 -11.20 -0.23 -11.32
C GLU A 159 -10.87 -0.67 -12.76
N ARG A 160 -11.13 0.19 -13.75
CA ARG A 160 -10.88 -0.10 -15.17
C ARG A 160 -9.40 -0.17 -15.52
N THR A 161 -8.57 0.64 -14.90
CA THR A 161 -7.14 0.74 -15.21
C THR A 161 -6.28 -0.19 -14.39
N PHE A 162 -6.75 -0.56 -13.20
CA PHE A 162 -6.02 -1.43 -12.26
C PHE A 162 -6.21 -2.92 -12.55
N LEU A 163 -7.27 -3.27 -13.30
CA LEU A 163 -7.59 -4.64 -13.68
C LEU A 163 -7.36 -4.90 -15.18
N PRO A 164 -7.10 -6.13 -15.58
CA PRO A 164 -7.13 -6.54 -16.98
C PRO A 164 -8.50 -6.26 -17.62
N LEU A 165 -8.49 -6.07 -18.94
CA LEU A 165 -9.74 -5.82 -19.70
C LEU A 165 -10.74 -6.97 -19.47
N GLY A 166 -11.98 -6.61 -19.19
CA GLY A 166 -13.08 -7.56 -18.94
C GLY A 166 -13.10 -8.14 -17.52
N ARG A 167 -12.04 -8.00 -16.73
CA ARG A 167 -12.04 -8.44 -15.33
C ARG A 167 -12.70 -7.42 -14.41
N LYS A 168 -13.50 -7.89 -13.48
CA LYS A 168 -14.22 -7.06 -12.50
C LYS A 168 -13.99 -7.59 -11.09
N LEU A 169 -14.06 -6.70 -10.12
CA LEU A 169 -14.10 -7.09 -8.71
C LEU A 169 -15.43 -7.83 -8.41
N PRO A 170 -15.43 -8.84 -7.52
CA PRO A 170 -16.67 -9.38 -6.96
C PRO A 170 -17.52 -8.27 -6.35
N SER A 171 -18.83 -8.42 -6.43
CA SER A 171 -19.79 -7.40 -5.98
C SER A 171 -19.56 -6.97 -4.54
N GLU A 172 -19.30 -7.92 -3.64
CA GLU A 172 -19.06 -7.66 -2.22
C GLU A 172 -17.76 -6.86 -1.98
N LEU A 173 -16.67 -7.29 -2.61
CA LEU A 173 -15.40 -6.57 -2.52
C LEU A 173 -15.52 -5.15 -3.07
N ARG A 174 -16.12 -5.02 -4.25
CA ARG A 174 -16.38 -3.74 -4.88
C ARG A 174 -17.23 -2.83 -3.99
N ALA A 175 -18.26 -3.39 -3.35
CA ALA A 175 -19.14 -2.64 -2.46
C ALA A 175 -18.41 -2.15 -1.20
N ASP A 176 -17.55 -2.99 -0.59
CA ASP A 176 -16.76 -2.59 0.58
C ASP A 176 -15.75 -1.47 0.23
N LEU A 177 -14.97 -1.64 -0.86
CA LEU A 177 -14.03 -0.62 -1.32
C LEU A 177 -14.76 0.68 -1.66
N TRP A 178 -15.90 0.62 -2.38
CA TRP A 178 -16.69 1.81 -2.71
C TRP A 178 -17.26 2.48 -1.46
N LYS A 179 -17.82 1.73 -0.53
CA LYS A 179 -18.42 2.26 0.70
C LYS A 179 -17.37 3.01 1.52
N SER A 180 -16.15 2.47 1.62
CA SER A 180 -15.00 3.12 2.24
C SER A 180 -14.63 4.41 1.49
N PHE A 181 -14.32 4.30 0.19
CA PHE A 181 -13.88 5.43 -0.62
C PHE A 181 -14.95 6.53 -0.76
N SER A 182 -16.24 6.19 -0.71
CA SER A 182 -17.34 7.16 -0.80
C SER A 182 -17.47 8.09 0.40
N GLN A 183 -16.79 7.82 1.52
CA GLN A 183 -16.76 8.68 2.69
C GLN A 183 -15.98 9.98 2.41
N SER A 184 -16.54 11.13 2.74
CA SER A 184 -15.93 12.44 2.48
C SER A 184 -14.57 12.59 3.15
N ASP A 185 -14.44 12.11 4.38
CA ASP A 185 -13.24 12.26 5.21
C ASP A 185 -12.09 11.40 4.69
N VAL A 186 -12.40 10.18 4.21
CA VAL A 186 -11.44 9.30 3.54
C VAL A 186 -10.89 9.99 2.28
N ARG A 187 -11.76 10.54 1.42
CA ARG A 187 -11.32 11.26 0.21
C ARG A 187 -10.52 12.53 0.53
N PHE A 188 -10.90 13.23 1.59
CA PHE A 188 -10.15 14.41 2.04
C PHE A 188 -8.75 14.02 2.56
N PHE A 189 -8.68 12.93 3.34
CA PHE A 189 -7.40 12.38 3.78
C PHE A 189 -6.50 11.99 2.59
N ILE A 190 -7.04 11.28 1.60
CA ILE A 190 -6.34 10.90 0.37
C ILE A 190 -5.84 12.14 -0.38
N ALA A 191 -6.67 13.17 -0.52
CA ALA A 191 -6.27 14.41 -1.19
C ALA A 191 -5.07 15.08 -0.50
N ARG A 192 -5.07 15.12 0.84
CA ARG A 192 -3.96 15.65 1.65
C ARG A 192 -2.69 14.79 1.51
N LEU A 193 -2.85 13.48 1.54
CA LEU A 193 -1.72 12.54 1.41
C LEU A 193 -1.04 12.70 0.05
N CYS A 194 -1.80 12.70 -1.03
CA CYS A 194 -1.25 12.91 -2.38
C CYS A 194 -0.59 14.29 -2.55
N ALA A 195 -1.13 15.32 -1.91
CA ALA A 195 -0.54 16.66 -1.92
C ALA A 195 0.80 16.70 -1.14
N GLY A 196 0.92 15.91 -0.09
CA GLY A 196 2.15 15.80 0.71
C GLY A 196 3.34 15.21 -0.05
N TYR A 197 3.09 14.52 -1.16
CA TYR A 197 4.17 13.98 -2.00
C TYR A 197 5.05 15.05 -2.62
N GLN A 198 4.52 16.22 -2.95
CA GLN A 198 5.28 17.27 -3.65
C GLN A 198 6.53 17.72 -2.89
N GLY A 199 6.46 17.82 -1.56
CA GLY A 199 7.59 18.26 -0.75
C GLY A 199 8.47 17.14 -0.19
N THR A 200 8.01 15.90 -0.26
CA THR A 200 8.62 14.77 0.46
C THR A 200 9.24 13.71 -0.44
N LEU A 201 8.65 13.41 -1.59
CA LEU A 201 9.17 12.37 -2.48
C LEU A 201 10.57 12.67 -3.03
N MET A 202 10.93 13.95 -3.15
CA MET A 202 12.28 14.35 -3.57
C MET A 202 13.36 13.98 -2.54
N GLN A 203 12.97 13.82 -1.28
CA GLN A 203 13.89 13.49 -0.18
C GLN A 203 14.02 11.96 0.04
N LEU A 204 13.06 11.19 -0.46
CA LEU A 204 12.97 9.75 -0.20
C LEU A 204 14.14 8.95 -0.77
N PRO A 205 14.74 9.25 -1.96
CA PRO A 205 15.87 8.48 -2.47
C PRO A 205 17.07 8.43 -1.51
N GLU A 206 17.32 9.50 -0.75
CA GLU A 206 18.38 9.49 0.26
C GLU A 206 18.04 8.62 1.47
N ALA A 207 16.76 8.52 1.84
CA ALA A 207 16.32 7.58 2.85
C ALA A 207 16.44 6.13 2.36
N TYR A 208 16.11 5.84 1.11
CA TYR A 208 16.17 4.49 0.55
C TYR A 208 17.58 3.87 0.56
N LYS A 209 18.63 4.68 0.43
CA LYS A 209 20.03 4.25 0.53
C LYS A 209 20.38 3.65 1.91
N LYS A 210 19.60 3.98 2.93
CA LYS A 210 19.79 3.51 4.32
C LYS A 210 19.10 2.18 4.61
N ILE A 211 18.32 1.66 3.66
CA ILE A 211 17.62 0.38 3.83
C ILE A 211 18.66 -0.76 3.81
N THR A 212 18.68 -1.53 4.88
CA THR A 212 19.61 -2.65 5.07
C THR A 212 18.94 -4.01 5.01
N CYS A 213 17.61 -4.07 5.17
CA CYS A 213 16.90 -5.33 5.07
C CYS A 213 16.81 -5.82 3.61
N PRO A 214 16.74 -7.14 3.39
CA PRO A 214 16.45 -7.70 2.06
C PRO A 214 15.18 -7.07 1.50
N THR A 215 15.24 -6.56 0.28
CA THR A 215 14.14 -5.82 -0.36
C THR A 215 13.81 -6.40 -1.72
N LEU A 216 12.52 -6.64 -1.98
CA LEU A 216 11.98 -7.07 -3.26
C LEU A 216 11.12 -5.95 -3.86
N ALA A 217 11.48 -5.47 -5.04
CA ALA A 217 10.61 -4.66 -5.90
C ALA A 217 9.81 -5.60 -6.83
N LEU A 218 8.53 -5.81 -6.51
CA LEU A 218 7.63 -6.70 -7.24
C LEU A 218 6.62 -5.88 -8.04
N TRP A 219 6.68 -5.94 -9.36
CA TRP A 219 5.94 -5.01 -10.21
C TRP A 219 5.17 -5.69 -11.33
N GLY A 220 4.00 -5.12 -11.65
CA GLY A 220 3.25 -5.48 -12.84
C GLY A 220 3.83 -4.80 -14.08
N GLU A 221 4.10 -5.58 -15.13
CA GLU A 221 4.64 -5.06 -16.39
C GLU A 221 3.73 -4.03 -17.05
N GLN A 222 2.41 -4.23 -16.94
CA GLN A 222 1.39 -3.35 -17.54
C GLN A 222 0.77 -2.36 -16.55
N ASP A 223 1.44 -2.06 -15.44
CA ASP A 223 0.98 -0.99 -14.57
C ASP A 223 1.11 0.36 -15.27
N GLN A 224 -0.05 0.95 -15.60
CA GLN A 224 -0.12 2.23 -16.32
C GLN A 224 0.14 3.43 -15.40
N HIS A 225 -0.07 3.28 -14.09
CA HIS A 225 0.01 4.36 -13.12
C HIS A 225 1.44 4.54 -12.62
N PHE A 226 2.10 3.42 -12.33
CA PHE A 226 3.51 3.36 -11.93
C PHE A 226 4.24 2.37 -12.83
N PRO A 227 4.75 2.80 -13.99
CA PRO A 227 5.44 1.90 -14.92
C PRO A 227 6.63 1.18 -14.27
N PRO A 228 7.04 0.00 -14.75
CA PRO A 228 8.13 -0.80 -14.18
C PRO A 228 9.46 -0.06 -14.00
N ASN A 229 9.63 1.09 -14.65
CA ASN A 229 10.83 1.90 -14.46
C ASN A 229 10.97 2.42 -13.02
N HIS A 230 9.85 2.63 -12.30
CA HIS A 230 9.87 2.91 -10.86
C HIS A 230 10.60 1.80 -10.09
N ALA A 231 10.28 0.53 -10.38
CA ALA A 231 10.93 -0.61 -9.73
C ALA A 231 12.42 -0.71 -10.07
N ARG A 232 12.79 -0.49 -11.34
CA ARG A 232 14.22 -0.51 -11.76
C ARG A 232 15.03 0.55 -11.04
N ARG A 233 14.51 1.77 -10.98
CA ARG A 233 15.18 2.88 -10.27
C ARG A 233 15.17 2.69 -8.76
N LEU A 234 14.12 2.09 -8.19
CA LEU A 234 14.11 1.71 -6.77
C LEU A 234 15.27 0.77 -6.47
N CYS A 235 15.42 -0.30 -7.29
CA CYS A 235 16.52 -1.25 -7.12
C CYS A 235 17.90 -0.64 -7.35
N ALA A 236 18.01 0.37 -8.20
CA ALA A 236 19.26 1.12 -8.35
C ALA A 236 19.58 1.99 -7.12
N THR A 237 18.59 2.28 -6.27
CA THR A 237 18.75 3.15 -5.09
C THR A 237 18.89 2.36 -3.80
N VAL A 238 18.13 1.24 -3.65
CA VAL A 238 18.15 0.39 -2.46
C VAL A 238 19.22 -0.69 -2.61
N PRO A 239 20.26 -0.71 -1.76
CA PRO A 239 21.36 -1.69 -1.88
C PRO A 239 20.88 -3.13 -1.76
N GLY A 240 21.35 -4.00 -2.65
CA GLY A 240 21.07 -5.44 -2.60
C GLY A 240 19.61 -5.84 -2.87
N SER A 241 18.78 -4.91 -3.35
CA SER A 241 17.38 -5.20 -3.66
C SER A 241 17.23 -6.08 -4.92
N ILE A 242 16.16 -6.86 -4.96
CA ILE A 242 15.81 -7.77 -6.04
C ILE A 242 14.65 -7.19 -6.84
N LEU A 243 14.76 -7.24 -8.16
CA LEU A 243 13.69 -6.84 -9.08
C LEU A 243 12.95 -8.07 -9.61
N LYS A 244 11.63 -8.08 -9.48
CA LYS A 244 10.74 -9.04 -10.13
C LYS A 244 9.62 -8.32 -10.87
N ILE A 245 9.56 -8.48 -12.18
CA ILE A 245 8.45 -8.00 -13.01
C ILE A 245 7.54 -9.18 -13.32
N ILE A 246 6.25 -9.05 -13.09
CA ILE A 246 5.24 -10.05 -13.47
C ILE A 246 4.70 -9.67 -14.86
N PRO A 247 4.89 -10.53 -15.88
CA PRO A 247 4.40 -10.28 -17.23
C PRO A 247 2.89 -10.05 -17.24
N GLU A 248 2.43 -9.15 -18.12
CA GLU A 248 1.03 -8.81 -18.34
C GLU A 248 0.25 -8.33 -17.09
N ALA A 249 0.89 -8.28 -15.93
CA ALA A 249 0.25 -7.85 -14.69
C ALA A 249 0.02 -6.34 -14.65
N LYS A 250 -1.16 -5.96 -14.17
CA LYS A 250 -1.57 -4.58 -13.88
C LYS A 250 -1.50 -4.30 -12.38
N HIS A 251 -2.03 -3.15 -11.96
CA HIS A 251 -1.85 -2.59 -10.64
C HIS A 251 -2.35 -3.50 -9.49
N TRP A 252 -3.57 -4.05 -9.58
CA TRP A 252 -4.15 -4.90 -8.52
C TRP A 252 -3.76 -6.38 -8.63
N MET A 253 -2.53 -6.68 -9.07
CA MET A 253 -2.06 -8.06 -9.22
C MET A 253 -2.08 -8.86 -7.92
N ALA A 254 -1.94 -8.22 -6.77
CA ALA A 254 -2.05 -8.87 -5.46
C ALA A 254 -3.41 -9.54 -5.23
N TRP A 255 -4.46 -9.04 -5.88
CA TRP A 255 -5.77 -9.63 -5.81
C TRP A 255 -6.01 -10.65 -6.93
N TYR A 256 -5.82 -10.30 -8.20
CA TYR A 256 -6.25 -11.16 -9.31
C TYR A 256 -5.19 -12.16 -9.81
N LEU A 257 -3.93 -12.00 -9.41
CA LEU A 257 -2.82 -12.94 -9.64
C LEU A 257 -2.24 -13.44 -8.30
N ALA A 258 -3.10 -13.58 -7.31
CA ALA A 258 -2.68 -13.84 -5.93
C ALA A 258 -1.82 -15.11 -5.79
N ASP A 259 -2.03 -16.14 -6.59
CA ASP A 259 -1.19 -17.36 -6.57
C ASP A 259 0.26 -17.06 -6.95
N THR A 260 0.46 -16.40 -8.08
CA THR A 260 1.79 -16.01 -8.57
C THR A 260 2.48 -15.03 -7.62
N VAL A 261 1.73 -14.05 -7.10
CA VAL A 261 2.25 -13.05 -6.16
C VAL A 261 2.61 -13.71 -4.83
N ALA A 262 1.75 -14.58 -4.29
CA ALA A 262 2.00 -15.30 -3.05
C ALA A 262 3.22 -16.22 -3.16
N GLN A 263 3.36 -16.97 -4.25
CA GLN A 263 4.52 -17.81 -4.46
C GLN A 263 5.81 -16.99 -4.51
N THR A 264 5.80 -15.88 -5.24
CA THR A 264 6.96 -14.97 -5.31
C THR A 264 7.32 -14.41 -3.94
N ILE A 265 6.34 -13.96 -3.18
CA ILE A 265 6.55 -13.42 -1.83
C ILE A 265 7.04 -14.51 -0.89
N ARG A 266 6.42 -15.70 -0.87
CA ARG A 266 6.86 -16.83 -0.03
C ARG A 266 8.32 -17.20 -0.29
N THR A 267 8.70 -17.35 -1.57
CA THR A 267 10.09 -17.63 -1.95
C THR A 267 11.06 -16.55 -1.47
N PHE A 268 10.65 -15.31 -1.48
CA PHE A 268 11.48 -14.20 -1.00
C PHE A 268 11.51 -14.12 0.53
N LEU A 269 10.42 -14.45 1.23
CA LEU A 269 10.33 -14.37 2.69
C LEU A 269 10.97 -15.59 3.40
N ALA A 270 11.10 -16.71 2.73
CA ALA A 270 11.87 -17.87 3.22
C ALA A 270 13.36 -17.52 3.29
#